data_10601b8a939818e0a236250bad048445
#
_entry.id   10601b8a939818e0a236250bad048445
#
_cell.length_a   1.000
_cell.length_b   1.000
_cell.length_c   1.000
_cell.angle_alpha   90.00
_cell.angle_beta   90.00
_cell.angle_gamma   90.00
#
_symmetry.space_group_name_H-M   'P 1'
#
loop_
_entity.id
_entity.type
_entity.pdbx_description
1 polymer ?
#
loop_
_entity_poly.entity_id
_entity_poly.type
_entity_poly.pdbx_seq_one_letter_code
_entity_poly.pdbx_strand_id
1 'polypeptide(L)'
;RNFEVLITFATHFRFMKKLLGIGFWELIARIILRNRIVILSCIVLITILLAFQWKNIRFTQTEANLIPADDKVNVDYNKFLNHFGEEGNLIVIATKDKKLFTPKVYQAWSDLMSEIKSHKEVTLVVSVDNLQKLTKNDSLETFELKPLVDESKVQDEQYLKQIQTELFTKLPFYEGLLFNKKTGAIRSAIYLDKKIVNTKARKDYVLNDLIPAIEKFKKATNVELHTSGMPYIRTLNAKTIIDEIGLFIGAALFITSLIFFYFLRSFRATLIS
;
A
#
# COMPACT_ATOMS: atom_id res chain seq x y z
N ARG A 1 -12.36 -55.82 -11.63
CA ARG A 1 -12.13 -54.73 -10.62
C ARG A 1 -12.72 -53.38 -11.03
N ASN A 2 -12.93 -53.10 -12.32
CA ASN A 2 -13.54 -51.85 -12.82
C ASN A 2 -15.09 -51.88 -12.85
N PHE A 3 -15.69 -53.05 -12.73
CA PHE A 3 -17.15 -53.20 -12.80
C PHE A 3 -17.85 -52.92 -11.46
N GLU A 4 -17.19 -53.21 -10.33
CA GLU A 4 -17.74 -52.91 -9.00
C GLU A 4 -17.71 -51.37 -8.68
N VAL A 5 -16.68 -50.66 -9.16
CA VAL A 5 -16.59 -49.20 -9.03
C VAL A 5 -17.72 -48.51 -9.80
N LEU A 6 -18.06 -49.02 -10.98
CA LEU A 6 -19.18 -48.49 -11.81
C LEU A 6 -20.56 -48.73 -11.17
N ILE A 7 -20.74 -49.87 -10.51
CA ILE A 7 -21.97 -50.19 -9.79
C ILE A 7 -22.10 -49.32 -8.54
N THR A 8 -21.03 -49.10 -7.82
CA THR A 8 -21.01 -48.23 -6.63
C THR A 8 -21.28 -46.80 -7.00
N PHE A 9 -20.70 -46.31 -8.13
CA PHE A 9 -20.98 -44.97 -8.63
C PHE A 9 -22.44 -44.79 -9.12
N ALA A 10 -22.99 -45.80 -9.81
CA ALA A 10 -24.36 -45.78 -10.26
C ALA A 10 -25.39 -45.86 -9.09
N THR A 11 -25.09 -46.59 -8.02
CA THR A 11 -25.91 -46.64 -6.82
C THR A 11 -25.86 -45.36 -6.02
N HIS A 12 -24.66 -44.70 -5.92
CA HIS A 12 -24.52 -43.39 -5.27
C HIS A 12 -25.24 -42.29 -6.06
N PHE A 13 -25.19 -42.33 -7.40
CA PHE A 13 -25.90 -41.38 -8.25
C PHE A 13 -27.42 -41.57 -8.23
N ARG A 14 -27.91 -42.80 -8.12
CA ARG A 14 -29.34 -43.11 -7.90
C ARG A 14 -29.83 -42.64 -6.51
N PHE A 15 -28.99 -42.77 -5.49
CA PHE A 15 -29.30 -42.30 -4.12
C PHE A 15 -29.36 -40.77 -4.09
N MET A 16 -28.41 -40.07 -4.77
CA MET A 16 -28.46 -38.61 -4.93
C MET A 16 -29.68 -38.13 -5.71
N LYS A 17 -30.10 -38.84 -6.79
CA LYS A 17 -31.32 -38.53 -7.53
C LYS A 17 -32.60 -38.72 -6.71
N LYS A 18 -32.58 -39.63 -5.74
CA LYS A 18 -33.72 -39.86 -4.83
C LYS A 18 -33.75 -38.81 -3.70
N LEU A 19 -32.61 -38.30 -3.26
CA LEU A 19 -32.48 -37.17 -2.32
C LEU A 19 -32.85 -35.83 -2.97
N LEU A 20 -32.57 -35.65 -4.26
CA LEU A 20 -32.94 -34.48 -5.06
C LEU A 20 -34.28 -34.60 -5.76
N GLY A 21 -35.07 -35.66 -5.45
CA GLY A 21 -36.42 -35.88 -6.01
C GLY A 21 -37.40 -34.77 -5.61
N ILE A 22 -38.45 -34.62 -6.43
CA ILE A 22 -39.51 -33.61 -6.27
C ILE A 22 -40.00 -33.53 -4.82
N GLY A 23 -40.12 -34.69 -4.11
CA GLY A 23 -40.54 -34.76 -2.71
C GLY A 23 -39.59 -34.06 -1.69
N PHE A 24 -38.28 -34.01 -1.96
CA PHE A 24 -37.36 -33.31 -1.08
C PHE A 24 -37.53 -31.77 -1.17
N TRP A 25 -37.67 -31.27 -2.37
CA TRP A 25 -37.93 -29.84 -2.58
C TRP A 25 -39.31 -29.41 -2.08
N GLU A 26 -40.29 -30.29 -2.24
CA GLU A 26 -41.63 -30.07 -1.70
C GLU A 26 -41.64 -30.04 -0.15
N LEU A 27 -40.84 -30.92 0.48
CA LEU A 27 -40.71 -30.94 1.94
C LEU A 27 -40.04 -29.64 2.44
N ILE A 28 -38.95 -29.22 1.78
CA ILE A 28 -38.24 -27.94 2.11
C ILE A 28 -39.19 -26.77 1.92
N ALA A 29 -39.89 -26.69 0.79
CA ALA A 29 -40.83 -25.60 0.52
C ALA A 29 -41.95 -25.58 1.59
N ARG A 30 -42.48 -26.73 1.99
CA ARG A 30 -43.51 -26.85 3.02
C ARG A 30 -43.00 -26.41 4.40
N ILE A 31 -41.76 -26.78 4.76
CA ILE A 31 -41.12 -26.34 6.02
C ILE A 31 -40.94 -24.82 6.02
N ILE A 32 -40.43 -24.24 4.91
CA ILE A 32 -40.21 -22.81 4.77
C ILE A 32 -41.52 -22.04 4.88
N LEU A 33 -42.54 -22.44 4.14
CA LEU A 33 -43.85 -21.79 4.12
C LEU A 33 -44.58 -21.89 5.46
N ARG A 34 -44.49 -23.04 6.13
CA ARG A 34 -45.12 -23.28 7.44
C ARG A 34 -44.48 -22.51 8.55
N ASN A 35 -43.14 -22.38 8.53
CA ASN A 35 -42.35 -21.74 9.56
C ASN A 35 -41.71 -20.39 9.11
N ARG A 36 -42.34 -19.70 8.16
CA ARG A 36 -41.83 -18.49 7.52
C ARG A 36 -41.32 -17.43 8.52
N ILE A 37 -42.08 -17.22 9.62
CA ILE A 37 -41.72 -16.22 10.62
C ILE A 37 -40.45 -16.64 11.39
N VAL A 38 -40.36 -17.92 11.74
CA VAL A 38 -39.16 -18.44 12.48
C VAL A 38 -37.93 -18.38 11.59
N ILE A 39 -38.05 -18.77 10.31
CA ILE A 39 -36.93 -18.71 9.36
C ILE A 39 -36.52 -17.27 9.10
N LEU A 40 -37.46 -16.36 8.90
CA LEU A 40 -37.14 -14.94 8.75
C LEU A 40 -36.43 -14.37 9.99
N SER A 41 -36.93 -14.70 11.19
CA SER A 41 -36.31 -14.30 12.44
C SER A 41 -34.88 -14.85 12.58
N CYS A 42 -34.65 -16.12 12.20
CA CYS A 42 -33.32 -16.71 12.19
C CYS A 42 -32.37 -15.99 11.20
N ILE A 43 -32.83 -15.67 10.00
CA ILE A 43 -32.03 -14.95 9.00
C ILE A 43 -31.68 -13.55 9.54
N VAL A 44 -32.66 -12.82 10.06
CA VAL A 44 -32.43 -11.49 10.64
C VAL A 44 -31.44 -11.57 11.81
N LEU A 45 -31.58 -12.55 12.68
CA LEU A 45 -30.67 -12.73 13.81
C LEU A 45 -29.24 -13.05 13.36
N ILE A 46 -29.08 -13.95 12.38
CA ILE A 46 -27.77 -14.26 11.78
C ILE A 46 -27.17 -13.01 11.11
N THR A 47 -27.98 -12.26 10.38
CA THR A 47 -27.52 -11.01 9.72
C THR A 47 -27.05 -10.00 10.75
N ILE A 48 -27.79 -9.81 11.85
CA ILE A 48 -27.39 -8.92 12.94
C ILE A 48 -26.07 -9.41 13.58
N LEU A 49 -25.93 -10.70 13.87
CA LEU A 49 -24.70 -11.28 14.43
C LEU A 49 -23.52 -11.06 13.49
N LEU A 50 -23.68 -11.26 12.19
CA LEU A 50 -22.64 -11.01 11.20
C LEU A 50 -22.33 -9.52 11.09
N ALA A 51 -23.33 -8.64 11.15
CA ALA A 51 -23.15 -7.20 11.15
C ALA A 51 -22.31 -6.71 12.36
N PHE A 52 -22.48 -7.32 13.54
CA PHE A 52 -21.61 -7.03 14.69
C PHE A 52 -20.15 -7.42 14.44
N GLN A 53 -19.89 -8.43 13.61
CA GLN A 53 -18.52 -8.83 13.26
C GLN A 53 -17.85 -7.86 12.28
N TRP A 54 -18.58 -6.92 11.68
CA TRP A 54 -18.03 -5.90 10.77
C TRP A 54 -16.85 -5.14 11.38
N LYS A 55 -16.91 -4.87 12.69
CA LYS A 55 -15.82 -4.19 13.44
C LYS A 55 -14.52 -5.01 13.47
N ASN A 56 -14.60 -6.31 13.27
CA ASN A 56 -13.46 -7.23 13.32
C ASN A 56 -12.84 -7.47 11.95
N ILE A 57 -13.46 -6.96 10.87
CA ILE A 57 -12.90 -7.04 9.52
C ILE A 57 -11.64 -6.17 9.47
N ARG A 58 -10.50 -6.80 9.26
CA ARG A 58 -9.20 -6.13 9.11
C ARG A 58 -8.71 -6.37 7.69
N PHE A 59 -8.41 -5.28 7.01
CA PHE A 59 -7.68 -5.38 5.74
C PHE A 59 -6.23 -5.68 6.06
N THR A 60 -5.70 -6.80 5.57
CA THR A 60 -4.29 -7.13 5.71
C THR A 60 -3.46 -6.18 4.86
N GLN A 61 -2.36 -5.69 5.43
CA GLN A 61 -1.42 -4.79 4.74
C GLN A 61 -0.29 -5.58 4.04
N THR A 62 -0.30 -6.90 4.18
CA THR A 62 0.63 -7.83 3.53
C THR A 62 0.10 -8.21 2.15
N GLU A 63 1.00 -8.45 1.22
CA GLU A 63 0.63 -9.08 -0.05
C GLU A 63 0.09 -10.49 0.21
N ALA A 64 -0.98 -10.84 -0.51
CA ALA A 64 -1.48 -12.21 -0.45
C ALA A 64 -0.39 -13.14 -0.97
N ASN A 65 0.03 -14.07 -0.13
CA ASN A 65 0.96 -15.11 -0.53
C ASN A 65 0.15 -16.14 -1.35
N LEU A 66 0.17 -15.99 -2.67
CA LEU A 66 -0.58 -16.83 -3.61
C LEU A 66 0.07 -18.18 -3.85
N ILE A 67 1.32 -18.34 -3.41
CA ILE A 67 2.11 -19.56 -3.56
C ILE A 67 1.98 -20.37 -2.27
N PRO A 68 1.72 -21.72 -2.34
CA PRO A 68 1.70 -22.57 -1.17
C PRO A 68 2.96 -22.44 -0.32
N ALA A 69 2.83 -22.56 1.00
CA ALA A 69 3.93 -22.34 1.92
C ALA A 69 5.09 -23.35 1.76
N ASP A 70 4.78 -24.54 1.27
CA ASP A 70 5.69 -25.67 1.00
C ASP A 70 6.30 -25.64 -0.39
N ASP A 71 5.87 -24.72 -1.27
CA ASP A 71 6.47 -24.58 -2.59
C ASP A 71 7.93 -24.12 -2.46
N LYS A 72 8.80 -24.72 -3.31
CA LYS A 72 10.24 -24.43 -3.33
C LYS A 72 10.54 -22.94 -3.49
N VAL A 73 9.80 -22.25 -4.35
CA VAL A 73 9.97 -20.81 -4.60
C VAL A 73 9.71 -20.03 -3.32
N ASN A 74 8.65 -20.39 -2.57
CA ASN A 74 8.29 -19.72 -1.31
C ASN A 74 9.32 -20.02 -0.21
N VAL A 75 9.80 -21.26 -0.13
CA VAL A 75 10.86 -21.65 0.82
C VAL A 75 12.16 -20.89 0.54
N ASP A 76 12.57 -20.77 -0.72
CA ASP A 76 13.79 -20.06 -1.11
C ASP A 76 13.64 -18.55 -0.90
N TYR A 77 12.47 -17.97 -1.17
CA TYR A 77 12.16 -16.57 -0.88
C TYR A 77 12.20 -16.28 0.63
N ASN A 78 11.62 -17.15 1.45
CA ASN A 78 11.69 -16.99 2.92
C ASN A 78 13.14 -17.10 3.45
N LYS A 79 13.98 -17.95 2.87
CA LYS A 79 15.42 -17.97 3.20
C LYS A 79 16.10 -16.65 2.83
N PHE A 80 15.78 -16.10 1.66
CA PHE A 80 16.27 -14.79 1.24
C PHE A 80 15.85 -13.69 2.24
N LEU A 81 14.57 -13.64 2.60
CA LEU A 81 14.07 -12.68 3.60
C LEU A 81 14.76 -12.80 4.96
N ASN A 82 15.05 -14.03 5.40
CA ASN A 82 15.75 -14.27 6.66
C ASN A 82 17.20 -13.76 6.64
N HIS A 83 17.87 -13.77 5.48
CA HIS A 83 19.25 -13.29 5.35
C HIS A 83 19.34 -11.80 5.08
N PHE A 84 18.48 -11.28 4.23
CA PHE A 84 18.55 -9.89 3.75
C PHE A 84 17.50 -8.97 4.38
N GLY A 85 16.50 -9.54 5.05
CA GLY A 85 15.37 -8.83 5.63
C GLY A 85 14.31 -8.45 4.59
N GLU A 86 13.21 -7.84 5.08
CA GLU A 86 12.12 -7.37 4.23
C GLU A 86 12.61 -6.35 3.20
N GLU A 87 12.17 -6.54 1.96
CA GLU A 87 12.42 -5.63 0.85
C GLU A 87 11.34 -4.55 0.76
N GLY A 88 11.64 -3.53 -0.05
CA GLY A 88 10.64 -2.52 -0.39
C GLY A 88 10.33 -1.53 0.73
N ASN A 89 11.32 -1.24 1.59
CA ASN A 89 11.21 -0.23 2.63
C ASN A 89 11.60 1.19 2.19
N LEU A 90 11.92 1.37 0.90
CA LEU A 90 12.37 2.63 0.34
C LEU A 90 11.20 3.46 -0.19
N ILE A 91 11.15 4.73 0.23
CA ILE A 91 10.33 5.78 -0.37
C ILE A 91 11.29 6.79 -1.00
N VAL A 92 10.97 7.26 -2.20
CA VAL A 92 11.74 8.27 -2.93
C VAL A 92 10.87 9.50 -3.14
N ILE A 93 11.38 10.66 -2.79
CA ILE A 93 10.81 11.97 -3.13
C ILE A 93 11.71 12.61 -4.15
N ALA A 94 11.16 13.13 -5.22
CA ALA A 94 11.93 13.74 -6.31
C ALA A 94 11.31 15.05 -6.79
N THR A 95 12.18 15.95 -7.27
CA THR A 95 11.78 17.15 -8.00
C THR A 95 12.74 17.41 -9.16
N LYS A 96 12.23 18.10 -10.18
CA LYS A 96 13.03 18.62 -11.30
C LYS A 96 13.13 20.15 -11.28
N ASP A 97 12.52 20.78 -10.28
CA ASP A 97 12.46 22.24 -10.22
C ASP A 97 13.81 22.81 -9.84
N LYS A 98 14.34 23.66 -10.69
CA LYS A 98 15.62 24.36 -10.48
C LYS A 98 15.60 25.30 -9.26
N LYS A 99 14.40 25.71 -8.83
CA LYS A 99 14.21 26.53 -7.62
C LYS A 99 14.65 25.84 -6.34
N LEU A 100 14.87 24.52 -6.37
CA LEU A 100 15.35 23.78 -5.21
C LEU A 100 16.63 24.40 -4.61
N PHE A 101 17.52 24.90 -5.46
CA PHE A 101 18.77 25.55 -5.04
C PHE A 101 18.64 27.08 -4.80
N THR A 102 17.44 27.56 -4.50
CA THR A 102 17.26 28.92 -3.97
C THR A 102 17.13 28.86 -2.44
N PRO A 103 17.60 29.90 -1.69
CA PRO A 103 17.66 29.87 -0.24
C PRO A 103 16.35 29.45 0.44
N LYS A 104 15.24 30.07 0.06
CA LYS A 104 13.93 29.78 0.62
C LYS A 104 13.48 28.34 0.40
N VAL A 105 13.65 27.82 -0.82
CA VAL A 105 13.19 26.46 -1.18
C VAL A 105 14.12 25.41 -0.60
N TYR A 106 15.44 25.70 -0.60
CA TYR A 106 16.43 24.80 -0.03
C TYR A 106 16.24 24.63 1.49
N GLN A 107 15.98 25.74 2.20
CA GLN A 107 15.69 25.67 3.64
C GLN A 107 14.42 24.85 3.90
N ALA A 108 13.35 25.12 3.14
CA ALA A 108 12.11 24.33 3.28
C ALA A 108 12.31 22.85 2.96
N TRP A 109 13.21 22.52 2.02
CA TRP A 109 13.59 21.14 1.71
C TRP A 109 14.33 20.48 2.88
N SER A 110 15.31 21.16 3.44
CA SER A 110 16.05 20.68 4.62
C SER A 110 15.13 20.48 5.82
N ASP A 111 14.20 21.42 6.06
CA ASP A 111 13.18 21.30 7.10
C ASP A 111 12.28 20.08 6.88
N LEU A 112 11.83 19.86 5.65
CA LEU A 112 11.04 18.67 5.26
C LEU A 112 11.82 17.37 5.52
N MET A 113 13.08 17.29 5.11
CA MET A 113 13.91 16.10 5.32
C MET A 113 14.18 15.85 6.79
N SER A 114 14.36 16.91 7.58
CA SER A 114 14.53 16.83 9.03
C SER A 114 13.24 16.40 9.74
N GLU A 115 12.08 16.94 9.33
CA GLU A 115 10.77 16.52 9.83
C GLU A 115 10.56 15.02 9.56
N ILE A 116 10.80 14.56 8.33
CA ILE A 116 10.69 13.14 7.94
C ILE A 116 11.63 12.26 8.77
N LYS A 117 12.88 12.67 8.94
CA LYS A 117 13.90 11.92 9.71
C LYS A 117 13.56 11.80 11.20
N SER A 118 12.81 12.74 11.76
CA SER A 118 12.43 12.73 13.18
C SER A 118 11.43 11.65 13.55
N HIS A 119 10.74 11.06 12.56
CA HIS A 119 9.76 10.00 12.80
C HIS A 119 10.43 8.66 13.12
N LYS A 120 9.91 7.96 14.12
CA LYS A 120 10.43 6.65 14.57
C LYS A 120 10.29 5.55 13.51
N GLU A 121 9.41 5.74 12.55
CA GLU A 121 9.18 4.86 11.40
C GLU A 121 10.31 4.93 10.38
N VAL A 122 11.14 5.97 10.43
CA VAL A 122 12.22 6.25 9.48
C VAL A 122 13.57 5.91 10.10
N THR A 123 14.33 5.05 9.43
CA THR A 123 15.67 4.65 9.88
C THR A 123 16.77 5.51 9.29
N LEU A 124 16.59 5.94 8.04
CA LEU A 124 17.59 6.72 7.31
C LEU A 124 16.93 7.62 6.28
N VAL A 125 17.42 8.85 6.18
CA VAL A 125 17.11 9.76 5.08
C VAL A 125 18.43 10.13 4.41
N VAL A 126 18.51 9.93 3.10
CA VAL A 126 19.65 10.35 2.28
C VAL A 126 19.15 11.38 1.28
N SER A 127 19.63 12.60 1.41
CA SER A 127 19.17 13.73 0.63
C SER A 127 20.31 14.72 0.41
N VAL A 128 20.15 15.64 -0.54
CA VAL A 128 21.20 16.59 -0.92
C VAL A 128 21.67 17.50 0.23
N ASP A 129 20.81 17.75 1.20
CA ASP A 129 21.10 18.57 2.39
C ASP A 129 22.02 17.87 3.39
N ASN A 130 22.02 16.54 3.44
CA ASN A 130 22.80 15.76 4.40
C ASN A 130 23.91 14.91 3.77
N LEU A 131 24.26 15.19 2.49
CA LEU A 131 25.34 14.47 1.81
C LEU A 131 26.70 14.78 2.39
N GLN A 132 27.56 13.78 2.34
CA GLN A 132 28.97 13.91 2.68
C GLN A 132 29.84 13.73 1.43
N LYS A 133 30.91 14.51 1.34
CA LYS A 133 31.94 14.38 0.32
C LYS A 133 33.25 13.89 0.94
N LEU A 134 33.92 13.01 0.21
CA LEU A 134 35.24 12.56 0.57
C LEU A 134 36.27 13.65 0.19
N THR A 135 36.98 14.17 1.15
CA THR A 135 38.00 15.21 0.96
C THR A 135 39.34 14.67 1.42
N LYS A 136 40.38 14.82 0.59
CA LYS A 136 41.74 14.49 0.99
C LYS A 136 42.27 15.55 1.95
N ASN A 137 42.78 15.12 3.08
CA ASN A 137 43.54 15.95 3.98
C ASN A 137 45.03 15.78 3.68
N ASP A 138 45.59 16.73 2.95
CA ASP A 138 46.97 16.63 2.51
C ASP A 138 47.99 16.70 3.68
N SER A 139 47.61 17.28 4.81
CA SER A 139 48.48 17.37 5.99
C SER A 139 48.59 16.06 6.77
N LEU A 140 47.54 15.23 6.72
CA LEU A 140 47.47 13.95 7.42
C LEU A 140 47.56 12.76 6.48
N GLU A 141 47.62 12.98 5.17
CA GLU A 141 47.58 11.96 4.10
C GLU A 141 46.38 11.00 4.23
N THR A 142 45.27 11.50 4.80
CA THR A 142 44.06 10.74 5.06
C THR A 142 42.87 11.30 4.27
N PHE A 143 41.84 10.48 4.13
CA PHE A 143 40.55 10.91 3.59
C PHE A 143 39.57 11.17 4.73
N GLU A 144 38.92 12.32 4.69
CA GLU A 144 37.91 12.74 5.64
C GLU A 144 36.54 12.91 4.94
N LEU A 145 35.48 12.49 5.62
CA LEU A 145 34.12 12.79 5.19
C LEU A 145 33.70 14.16 5.72
N LYS A 146 33.41 15.09 4.81
CA LYS A 146 32.91 16.43 5.17
C LYS A 146 31.50 16.63 4.60
N PRO A 147 30.63 17.36 5.31
CA PRO A 147 29.34 17.75 4.75
C PRO A 147 29.52 18.45 3.40
N LEU A 148 28.66 18.13 2.43
CA LEU A 148 28.64 18.82 1.13
C LEU A 148 28.18 20.26 1.31
N VAL A 149 27.18 20.47 2.16
CA VAL A 149 26.55 21.76 2.42
C VAL A 149 26.92 22.27 3.81
N ASP A 150 27.31 23.52 3.88
CA ASP A 150 27.51 24.25 5.12
C ASP A 150 26.20 24.99 5.46
N GLU A 151 25.54 24.56 6.52
CA GLU A 151 24.23 25.10 6.94
C GLU A 151 24.29 26.63 7.20
N SER A 152 25.45 27.17 7.61
CA SER A 152 25.61 28.60 7.84
C SER A 152 25.54 29.46 6.58
N LYS A 153 25.73 28.84 5.39
CA LYS A 153 25.78 29.52 4.08
C LYS A 153 24.57 29.28 3.19
N VAL A 154 23.55 28.57 3.69
CA VAL A 154 22.35 28.22 2.92
C VAL A 154 21.54 29.45 2.46
N GLN A 155 21.72 30.59 3.13
CA GLN A 155 21.09 31.86 2.75
C GLN A 155 21.76 32.55 1.54
N ASP A 156 22.94 32.09 1.12
CA ASP A 156 23.64 32.61 -0.04
C ASP A 156 23.27 31.83 -1.30
N GLU A 157 22.60 32.51 -2.24
CA GLU A 157 22.18 31.92 -3.50
C GLU A 157 23.36 31.52 -4.39
N GLN A 158 24.46 32.27 -4.36
CA GLN A 158 25.65 31.94 -5.14
C GLN A 158 26.31 30.66 -4.60
N TYR A 159 26.37 30.52 -3.27
CA TYR A 159 26.83 29.30 -2.63
C TYR A 159 25.99 28.08 -3.03
N LEU A 160 24.67 28.18 -2.99
CA LEU A 160 23.79 27.07 -3.38
C LEU A 160 23.95 26.69 -4.86
N LYS A 161 24.16 27.64 -5.77
CA LYS A 161 24.50 27.36 -7.19
C LYS A 161 25.85 26.66 -7.33
N GLN A 162 26.85 27.00 -6.49
CA GLN A 162 28.13 26.31 -6.46
C GLN A 162 27.93 24.86 -5.98
N ILE A 163 27.15 24.64 -4.93
CA ILE A 163 26.81 23.30 -4.43
C ILE A 163 26.09 22.48 -5.51
N GLN A 164 25.13 23.07 -6.20
CA GLN A 164 24.47 22.42 -7.35
C GLN A 164 25.50 21.98 -8.41
N THR A 165 26.40 22.87 -8.79
CA THR A 165 27.44 22.56 -9.78
C THR A 165 28.37 21.46 -9.26
N GLU A 166 28.81 21.55 -8.01
CA GLU A 166 29.67 20.53 -7.39
C GLU A 166 29.01 19.16 -7.34
N LEU A 167 27.71 19.09 -6.95
CA LEU A 167 26.93 17.88 -6.93
C LEU A 167 26.90 17.20 -8.32
N PHE A 168 26.58 17.97 -9.35
CA PHE A 168 26.42 17.41 -10.70
C PHE A 168 27.75 17.11 -11.41
N THR A 169 28.88 17.72 -11.01
CA THR A 169 30.16 17.56 -11.72
C THR A 169 31.18 16.73 -10.95
N LYS A 170 31.24 16.87 -9.62
CA LYS A 170 32.31 16.27 -8.80
C LYS A 170 31.89 15.04 -8.01
N LEU A 171 30.60 14.72 -7.95
CA LEU A 171 30.07 13.62 -7.15
C LEU A 171 29.38 12.53 -8.01
N PRO A 172 30.09 11.91 -8.97
CA PRO A 172 29.48 10.93 -9.89
C PRO A 172 28.92 9.70 -9.17
N PHE A 173 29.43 9.38 -7.97
CA PHE A 173 28.94 8.27 -7.16
C PHE A 173 27.44 8.38 -6.85
N TYR A 174 26.92 9.59 -6.69
CA TYR A 174 25.51 9.83 -6.38
C TYR A 174 24.62 9.96 -7.64
N GLU A 175 25.22 9.93 -8.84
CA GLU A 175 24.46 9.94 -10.10
C GLU A 175 23.61 8.65 -10.22
N GLY A 176 22.35 8.81 -10.55
CA GLY A 176 21.39 7.70 -10.58
C GLY A 176 20.79 7.37 -9.23
N LEU A 177 21.46 7.70 -8.11
CA LEU A 177 20.92 7.53 -6.75
C LEU A 177 20.15 8.77 -6.33
N LEU A 178 20.82 9.93 -6.25
CA LEU A 178 20.26 11.17 -5.71
C LEU A 178 20.04 12.24 -6.75
N PHE A 179 20.70 12.17 -7.88
CA PHE A 179 20.46 13.10 -8.99
C PHE A 179 20.61 12.39 -10.35
N ASN A 180 20.09 13.05 -11.38
CA ASN A 180 20.22 12.59 -12.75
C ASN A 180 20.66 13.78 -13.62
N LYS A 181 21.88 13.71 -14.20
CA LYS A 181 22.44 14.79 -15.04
C LYS A 181 21.60 15.10 -16.27
N LYS A 182 21.02 14.08 -16.90
CA LYS A 182 20.24 14.27 -18.15
C LYS A 182 18.94 15.00 -17.90
N THR A 183 18.26 14.69 -16.79
CA THR A 183 16.93 15.23 -16.49
C THR A 183 16.93 16.40 -15.52
N GLY A 184 18.05 16.63 -14.83
CA GLY A 184 18.15 17.62 -13.73
C GLY A 184 17.37 17.24 -12.48
N ALA A 185 16.87 16.00 -12.40
CA ALA A 185 16.09 15.54 -11.26
C ALA A 185 16.98 15.36 -10.03
N ILE A 186 16.51 15.85 -8.88
CA ILE A 186 17.06 15.61 -7.54
C ILE A 186 16.09 14.66 -6.81
N ARG A 187 16.65 13.73 -6.05
CA ARG A 187 15.90 12.74 -5.26
C ARG A 187 16.39 12.71 -3.82
N SER A 188 15.47 12.38 -2.94
CA SER A 188 15.81 11.93 -1.57
C SER A 188 15.32 10.50 -1.40
N ALA A 189 16.12 9.68 -0.73
CA ALA A 189 15.82 8.31 -0.39
C ALA A 189 15.51 8.22 1.10
N ILE A 190 14.31 7.73 1.42
CA ILE A 190 13.79 7.59 2.78
C ILE A 190 13.61 6.11 3.05
N TYR A 191 14.35 5.58 4.01
CA TYR A 191 14.28 4.18 4.40
C TYR A 191 13.45 4.04 5.67
N LEU A 192 12.36 3.29 5.57
CA LEU A 192 11.53 2.93 6.71
C LEU A 192 12.16 1.77 7.51
N ASP A 193 11.80 1.64 8.77
CA ASP A 193 12.12 0.43 9.54
C ASP A 193 11.50 -0.79 8.86
N LYS A 194 12.32 -1.78 8.55
CA LYS A 194 11.90 -3.02 7.90
C LYS A 194 10.76 -3.71 8.64
N LYS A 195 10.70 -3.59 9.96
CA LYS A 195 9.67 -4.19 10.81
C LYS A 195 8.27 -3.64 10.57
N ILE A 196 8.15 -2.41 10.08
CA ILE A 196 6.85 -1.76 9.90
C ILE A 196 6.32 -1.83 8.47
N VAL A 197 7.15 -2.23 7.49
CA VAL A 197 6.84 -2.19 6.05
C VAL A 197 5.51 -2.87 5.73
N ASN A 198 5.20 -3.98 6.40
CA ASN A 198 3.98 -4.76 6.20
C ASN A 198 2.95 -4.59 7.33
N THR A 199 2.99 -3.46 8.05
CA THR A 199 2.12 -3.20 9.20
C THR A 199 1.23 -1.97 9.01
N LYS A 200 0.27 -1.79 9.92
CA LYS A 200 -0.56 -0.59 10.00
C LYS A 200 0.28 0.68 10.22
N ALA A 201 1.38 0.59 10.96
CA ALA A 201 2.26 1.73 11.25
C ALA A 201 2.78 2.40 9.97
N ARG A 202 3.16 1.61 8.93
CA ARG A 202 3.50 2.17 7.61
C ARG A 202 2.36 2.99 7.03
N LYS A 203 1.12 2.46 7.06
CA LYS A 203 -0.06 3.14 6.50
C LYS A 203 -0.31 4.45 7.25
N ASP A 204 -0.30 4.39 8.57
CA ASP A 204 -0.59 5.56 9.41
C ASP A 204 0.47 6.64 9.18
N TYR A 205 1.76 6.29 9.14
CA TYR A 205 2.86 7.21 8.82
C TYR A 205 2.70 7.84 7.43
N VAL A 206 2.46 7.04 6.40
CA VAL A 206 2.36 7.58 5.02
C VAL A 206 1.18 8.53 4.88
N LEU A 207 0.01 8.18 5.44
CA LEU A 207 -1.21 8.98 5.27
C LEU A 207 -1.28 10.21 6.19
N ASN A 208 -0.79 10.10 7.43
CA ASN A 208 -1.01 11.12 8.45
C ASN A 208 0.21 12.03 8.65
N ASP A 209 1.41 11.56 8.29
CA ASP A 209 2.65 12.31 8.50
C ASP A 209 3.32 12.69 7.17
N LEU A 210 3.70 11.70 6.35
CA LEU A 210 4.47 11.94 5.13
C LEU A 210 3.71 12.78 4.09
N ILE A 211 2.48 12.40 3.75
CA ILE A 211 1.69 13.13 2.73
C ILE A 211 1.40 14.56 3.18
N PRO A 212 0.94 14.82 4.42
CA PRO A 212 0.75 16.19 4.90
C PRO A 212 2.02 17.04 4.90
N ALA A 213 3.18 16.46 5.27
CA ALA A 213 4.45 17.17 5.23
C ALA A 213 4.84 17.57 3.78
N ILE A 214 4.67 16.66 2.82
CA ILE A 214 4.91 16.93 1.40
C ILE A 214 3.97 18.04 0.88
N GLU A 215 2.69 17.98 1.21
CA GLU A 215 1.71 18.98 0.79
C GLU A 215 1.98 20.36 1.43
N LYS A 216 2.43 20.39 2.69
CA LYS A 216 2.88 21.61 3.37
C LYS A 216 4.05 22.25 2.63
N PHE A 217 5.06 21.45 2.24
CA PHE A 217 6.19 21.91 1.44
C PHE A 217 5.74 22.48 0.08
N LYS A 218 4.90 21.74 -0.66
CA LYS A 218 4.37 22.20 -1.95
C LYS A 218 3.66 23.54 -1.84
N LYS A 219 2.81 23.70 -0.83
CA LYS A 219 2.08 24.96 -0.59
C LYS A 219 3.03 26.13 -0.25
N ALA A 220 4.07 25.88 0.54
CA ALA A 220 5.01 26.91 0.97
C ALA A 220 5.96 27.38 -0.15
N THR A 221 6.34 26.48 -1.05
CA THR A 221 7.38 26.71 -2.07
C THR A 221 6.87 26.83 -3.49
N ASN A 222 5.65 26.33 -3.75
CA ASN A 222 5.09 26.14 -5.09
C ASN A 222 6.00 25.27 -5.98
N VAL A 223 6.70 24.30 -5.38
CA VAL A 223 7.53 23.30 -6.06
C VAL A 223 6.82 21.97 -6.05
N GLU A 224 6.71 21.33 -7.21
CA GLU A 224 6.09 20.03 -7.34
C GLU A 224 7.04 18.92 -6.90
N LEU A 225 6.56 18.02 -6.06
CA LEU A 225 7.25 16.82 -5.62
C LEU A 225 6.55 15.58 -6.15
N HIS A 226 7.36 14.65 -6.63
CA HIS A 226 6.92 13.32 -7.04
C HIS A 226 7.38 12.30 -6.02
N THR A 227 6.44 11.54 -5.48
CA THR A 227 6.73 10.51 -4.47
C THR A 227 6.49 9.13 -5.06
N SER A 228 7.40 8.21 -4.80
CA SER A 228 7.33 6.82 -5.26
C SER A 228 7.95 5.89 -4.21
N GLY A 229 7.84 4.58 -4.45
CA GLY A 229 8.36 3.54 -3.57
C GLY A 229 7.26 2.60 -3.10
N MET A 230 7.64 1.34 -2.84
CA MET A 230 6.65 0.30 -2.52
C MET A 230 5.78 0.63 -1.30
N PRO A 231 6.32 1.16 -0.17
CA PRO A 231 5.50 1.51 0.99
C PRO A 231 4.44 2.57 0.66
N TYR A 232 4.81 3.56 -0.14
CA TYR A 232 3.92 4.64 -0.56
C TYR A 232 2.83 4.14 -1.51
N ILE A 233 3.22 3.43 -2.58
CA ILE A 233 2.29 2.92 -3.60
C ILE A 233 1.30 1.93 -2.99
N ARG A 234 1.78 0.97 -2.17
CA ARG A 234 0.92 0.00 -1.47
C ARG A 234 -0.10 0.69 -0.56
N THR A 235 0.32 1.75 0.12
CA THR A 235 -0.59 2.50 1.00
C THR A 235 -1.68 3.22 0.22
N LEU A 236 -1.32 3.89 -0.88
CA LEU A 236 -2.31 4.58 -1.72
C LEU A 236 -3.27 3.61 -2.39
N ASN A 237 -2.75 2.51 -2.97
CA ASN A 237 -3.60 1.50 -3.59
C ASN A 237 -4.58 0.89 -2.59
N ALA A 238 -4.12 0.55 -1.38
CA ALA A 238 -4.99 0.03 -0.34
C ALA A 238 -6.05 1.04 0.08
N LYS A 239 -5.70 2.33 0.17
CA LYS A 239 -6.65 3.41 0.46
C LYS A 239 -7.70 3.52 -0.64
N THR A 240 -7.29 3.60 -1.91
CA THR A 240 -8.19 3.69 -3.06
C THR A 240 -9.18 2.51 -3.08
N ILE A 241 -8.69 1.27 -2.89
CA ILE A 241 -9.56 0.09 -2.83
C ILE A 241 -10.59 0.22 -1.71
N ILE A 242 -10.18 0.67 -0.51
CA ILE A 242 -11.10 0.83 0.63
C ILE A 242 -12.14 1.91 0.35
N ASP A 243 -11.72 3.03 -0.22
CA ASP A 243 -12.59 4.17 -0.52
C ASP A 243 -13.62 3.80 -1.61
N GLU A 244 -13.25 2.97 -2.58
CA GLU A 244 -14.11 2.54 -3.69
C GLU A 244 -15.04 1.36 -3.35
N ILE A 245 -14.68 0.51 -2.36
CA ILE A 245 -15.43 -0.73 -2.06
C ILE A 245 -16.89 -0.44 -1.70
N GLY A 246 -17.15 0.67 -1.00
CA GLY A 246 -18.50 1.12 -0.66
C GLY A 246 -19.35 1.44 -1.88
N LEU A 247 -18.75 2.09 -2.88
CA LEU A 247 -19.41 2.42 -4.14
C LEU A 247 -19.74 1.16 -4.94
N PHE A 248 -18.79 0.21 -5.02
CA PHE A 248 -19.02 -1.07 -5.74
C PHE A 248 -20.13 -1.90 -5.09
N ILE A 249 -20.14 -2.00 -3.74
CA ILE A 249 -21.21 -2.71 -3.03
C ILE A 249 -22.56 -2.03 -3.27
N GLY A 250 -22.62 -0.71 -3.15
CA GLY A 250 -23.85 0.05 -3.40
C GLY A 250 -24.37 -0.13 -4.84
N ALA A 251 -23.49 -0.05 -5.83
CA ALA A 251 -23.84 -0.27 -7.23
C ALA A 251 -24.33 -1.70 -7.49
N ALA A 252 -23.67 -2.71 -6.92
CA ALA A 252 -24.08 -4.11 -7.04
C ALA A 252 -25.46 -4.34 -6.45
N LEU A 253 -25.74 -3.82 -5.25
CA LEU A 253 -27.06 -3.91 -4.61
C LEU A 253 -28.13 -3.20 -5.44
N PHE A 254 -27.81 -2.02 -5.97
CA PHE A 254 -28.75 -1.26 -6.80
C PHE A 254 -29.12 -2.01 -8.09
N ILE A 255 -28.10 -2.51 -8.82
CA ILE A 255 -28.33 -3.28 -10.07
C ILE A 255 -29.11 -4.55 -9.77
N THR A 256 -28.74 -5.29 -8.71
CA THR A 256 -29.44 -6.49 -8.29
C THR A 256 -30.92 -6.19 -7.96
N SER A 257 -31.17 -5.11 -7.21
CA SER A 257 -32.53 -4.68 -6.88
C SER A 257 -33.34 -4.31 -8.13
N LEU A 258 -32.72 -3.64 -9.11
CA LEU A 258 -33.37 -3.32 -10.39
C LEU A 258 -33.76 -4.60 -11.17
N ILE A 259 -32.87 -5.58 -11.23
CA ILE A 259 -33.10 -6.86 -11.88
C ILE A 259 -34.29 -7.58 -11.21
N PHE A 260 -34.27 -7.68 -9.88
CA PHE A 260 -35.38 -8.30 -9.15
C PHE A 260 -36.69 -7.54 -9.34
N PHE A 261 -36.67 -6.21 -9.30
CA PHE A 261 -37.86 -5.41 -9.57
C PHE A 261 -38.43 -5.67 -10.98
N TYR A 262 -37.57 -5.74 -11.99
CA TYR A 262 -37.97 -6.03 -13.36
C TYR A 262 -38.62 -7.40 -13.50
N PHE A 263 -38.04 -8.44 -12.89
CA PHE A 263 -38.57 -9.81 -12.95
C PHE A 263 -39.79 -10.01 -12.07
N LEU A 264 -39.79 -9.53 -10.85
CA LEU A 264 -40.87 -9.76 -9.89
C LEU A 264 -42.03 -8.77 -10.05
N ARG A 265 -41.82 -7.66 -10.74
CA ARG A 265 -42.80 -6.56 -10.95
C ARG A 265 -43.50 -6.11 -9.65
N SER A 266 -42.86 -6.30 -8.52
CA SER A 266 -43.38 -5.98 -7.19
C SER A 266 -42.27 -5.47 -6.28
N PHE A 267 -42.44 -4.22 -5.83
CA PHE A 267 -41.48 -3.58 -4.91
C PHE A 267 -41.37 -4.36 -3.59
N ARG A 268 -42.51 -4.90 -3.08
CA ARG A 268 -42.48 -5.69 -1.84
C ARG A 268 -41.72 -7.02 -2.00
N ALA A 269 -41.85 -7.67 -3.12
CA ALA A 269 -41.11 -8.92 -3.40
C ALA A 269 -39.62 -8.63 -3.57
N THR A 270 -39.24 -7.53 -4.21
CA THR A 270 -37.86 -7.11 -4.36
C THR A 270 -37.19 -6.78 -3.02
N LEU A 271 -37.93 -6.14 -2.09
CA LEU A 271 -37.43 -5.79 -0.77
C LEU A 271 -37.19 -7.03 0.13
N ILE A 272 -37.94 -8.12 -0.10
CA ILE A 272 -37.86 -9.37 0.68
C ILE A 272 -36.77 -10.30 0.13
N SER A 273 -36.45 -10.19 -1.16
CA SER A 273 -35.40 -10.97 -1.84
C SER A 273 -34.01 -10.46 -1.55
#